data_b02dc75e127b429aacd1534d8562910f
#
_entry.id   b02dc75e127b429aacd1534d8562910f
#
_cell.length_a   1.000
_cell.length_b   1.000
_cell.length_c   1.000
_cell.angle_alpha   90.00
_cell.angle_beta   90.00
_cell.angle_gamma   90.00
#
_symmetry.space_group_name_H-M   'P 1'
#
loop_
_entity.id
_entity.type
_entity.pdbx_description
1 polymer ?
#
loop_
_entity_poly.entity_id
_entity_poly.type
_entity_poly.pdbx_seq_one_letter_code
_entity_poly.pdbx_strand_id
1 'polypeptide(L)'
;MKKTIEELLSGKFRHEQPQLLFSQDKIEVTLKAGEVYKGELYFGTEDNEKIRGYITSSNRRVVPGTEKFSGTTVRLQYGIDGMGMRPGEKHEGWICFTTNIGEYKLPFAIQAEKTELKSIAGEVPDVDTFVDIAKDDFKEAYRIFTDHKFELLLKDAGRKEKALYKGLSKQPVTFQNVEEFLVGGSTRSVPRQKIP
;
A
#
# COMPACT_ATOMS: atom_id res chain seq x y z
N MET A 1 -19.95 -35.53 -31.21
CA MET A 1 -19.33 -36.86 -31.28
C MET A 1 -18.65 -37.18 -32.64
N LYS A 2 -19.16 -36.83 -33.84
CA LYS A 2 -18.48 -37.07 -35.11
C LYS A 2 -17.18 -36.29 -35.32
N LYS A 3 -17.10 -35.02 -34.93
CA LYS A 3 -15.87 -34.20 -35.03
C LYS A 3 -14.68 -34.77 -34.25
N THR A 4 -14.91 -35.30 -33.06
CA THR A 4 -13.88 -35.89 -32.19
C THR A 4 -13.21 -37.11 -32.80
N ILE A 5 -13.94 -37.90 -33.61
CA ILE A 5 -13.44 -39.11 -34.27
C ILE A 5 -12.57 -38.74 -35.47
N GLU A 6 -12.93 -37.70 -36.21
CA GLU A 6 -12.13 -37.21 -37.37
C GLU A 6 -10.81 -36.55 -36.90
N GLU A 7 -10.84 -35.84 -35.77
CA GLU A 7 -9.63 -35.28 -35.15
C GLU A 7 -8.69 -36.37 -34.62
N LEU A 8 -9.24 -37.42 -34.01
CA LEU A 8 -8.52 -38.64 -33.62
C LEU A 8 -7.80 -39.32 -34.79
N LEU A 9 -8.46 -39.42 -35.94
CA LEU A 9 -7.90 -40.06 -37.13
C LEU A 9 -6.86 -39.20 -37.85
N SER A 10 -6.92 -37.87 -37.70
CA SER A 10 -5.97 -36.92 -38.30
C SER A 10 -4.70 -36.69 -37.52
N GLY A 11 -4.59 -37.23 -36.30
CA GLY A 11 -3.45 -37.03 -35.39
C GLY A 11 -3.25 -35.58 -34.91
N LYS A 12 -4.23 -34.69 -35.13
CA LYS A 12 -4.21 -33.30 -34.72
C LYS A 12 -5.02 -33.11 -33.43
N PHE A 13 -4.47 -33.59 -32.34
CA PHE A 13 -5.02 -33.28 -31.02
C PHE A 13 -4.70 -31.83 -30.65
N ARG A 14 -5.63 -30.93 -30.81
CA ARG A 14 -5.65 -29.69 -30.08
C ARG A 14 -6.41 -29.92 -28.76
N HIS A 15 -5.74 -30.48 -27.77
CA HIS A 15 -6.21 -30.35 -26.41
C HIS A 15 -5.97 -28.88 -26.04
N GLU A 16 -6.95 -28.03 -26.24
CA GLU A 16 -7.01 -26.78 -25.53
C GLU A 16 -7.20 -27.15 -24.06
N GLN A 17 -6.11 -27.07 -23.32
CA GLN A 17 -6.19 -27.29 -21.88
C GLN A 17 -7.10 -26.22 -21.31
N PRO A 18 -8.12 -26.59 -20.48
CA PRO A 18 -8.99 -25.63 -19.86
C PRO A 18 -8.13 -24.62 -19.06
N GLN A 19 -8.36 -23.34 -19.30
CA GLN A 19 -7.64 -22.28 -18.59
C GLN A 19 -8.41 -21.84 -17.37
N LEU A 20 -7.69 -21.53 -16.29
CA LEU A 20 -8.27 -20.93 -15.12
C LEU A 20 -8.49 -19.44 -15.36
N LEU A 21 -9.74 -19.02 -15.27
CA LEU A 21 -10.16 -17.62 -15.40
C LEU A 21 -10.39 -17.02 -14.02
N PHE A 22 -9.95 -15.79 -13.82
CA PHE A 22 -10.13 -15.04 -12.60
C PHE A 22 -11.06 -13.86 -12.84
N SER A 23 -11.83 -13.47 -11.82
CA SER A 23 -12.69 -12.28 -11.88
C SER A 23 -11.91 -10.97 -12.00
N GLN A 24 -10.59 -11.02 -11.80
CA GLN A 24 -9.66 -9.89 -11.93
C GLN A 24 -8.26 -10.41 -12.29
N ASP A 25 -7.53 -9.68 -13.10
CA ASP A 25 -6.19 -10.08 -13.57
C ASP A 25 -5.09 -9.82 -12.55
N LYS A 26 -5.34 -8.94 -11.59
CA LYS A 26 -4.42 -8.53 -10.53
C LYS A 26 -5.18 -8.06 -9.30
N ILE A 27 -4.63 -8.29 -8.13
CA ILE A 27 -5.12 -7.70 -6.89
C ILE A 27 -4.29 -6.45 -6.60
N GLU A 28 -4.92 -5.26 -6.61
CA GLU A 28 -4.28 -4.01 -6.23
C GLU A 28 -5.01 -3.42 -5.03
N VAL A 29 -4.28 -3.24 -3.93
CA VAL A 29 -4.88 -2.72 -2.68
C VAL A 29 -3.99 -1.65 -2.07
N THR A 30 -4.60 -0.51 -1.80
CA THR A 30 -4.03 0.54 -0.96
C THR A 30 -4.77 0.55 0.35
N LEU A 31 -4.06 0.44 1.47
CA LEU A 31 -4.62 0.37 2.82
C LEU A 31 -3.84 1.27 3.77
N LYS A 32 -4.47 1.68 4.87
CA LYS A 32 -3.78 2.44 5.92
C LYS A 32 -2.77 1.53 6.63
N ALA A 33 -1.63 2.10 7.02
CA ALA A 33 -0.65 1.37 7.82
C ALA A 33 -1.30 0.87 9.12
N GLY A 34 -1.20 -0.44 9.37
CA GLY A 34 -1.84 -1.10 10.52
C GLY A 34 -3.27 -1.61 10.29
N GLU A 35 -3.85 -1.35 9.12
CA GLU A 35 -5.17 -1.83 8.75
C GLU A 35 -5.11 -3.28 8.22
N VAL A 36 -6.19 -4.04 8.46
CA VAL A 36 -6.40 -5.36 7.86
C VAL A 36 -7.49 -5.23 6.81
N TYR A 37 -7.13 -5.50 5.56
CA TYR A 37 -8.07 -5.51 4.44
C TYR A 37 -8.60 -6.91 4.20
N LYS A 38 -9.89 -7.03 3.84
CA LYS A 38 -10.52 -8.30 3.42
C LYS A 38 -11.08 -8.12 2.03
N GLY A 39 -10.67 -9.00 1.13
CA GLY A 39 -11.15 -9.03 -0.24
C GLY A 39 -11.71 -10.39 -0.64
N GLU A 40 -12.28 -10.42 -1.82
CA GLU A 40 -12.77 -11.65 -2.44
C GLU A 40 -12.53 -11.64 -3.93
N LEU A 41 -12.37 -12.82 -4.49
CA LEU A 41 -12.29 -13.04 -5.92
C LEU A 41 -13.00 -14.34 -6.28
N TYR A 42 -13.38 -14.45 -7.53
CA TYR A 42 -13.96 -15.65 -8.10
C TYR A 42 -13.05 -16.21 -9.17
N PHE A 43 -13.00 -17.52 -9.28
CA PHE A 43 -12.26 -18.19 -10.34
C PHE A 43 -12.94 -19.51 -10.75
N GLY A 44 -12.71 -19.92 -11.99
CA GLY A 44 -13.29 -21.10 -12.58
C GLY A 44 -12.72 -21.34 -13.98
N THR A 45 -13.32 -22.22 -14.75
CA THR A 45 -13.01 -22.48 -16.15
C THR A 45 -14.14 -22.00 -17.04
N GLU A 46 -13.84 -21.67 -18.30
CA GLU A 46 -14.84 -21.26 -19.29
C GLU A 46 -15.91 -22.34 -19.49
N ASP A 47 -15.50 -23.61 -19.51
CA ASP A 47 -16.38 -24.76 -19.74
C ASP A 47 -17.12 -25.21 -18.48
N ASN A 48 -17.02 -24.48 -17.36
CA ASN A 48 -17.57 -24.86 -16.06
C ASN A 48 -17.12 -26.26 -15.59
N GLU A 49 -15.92 -26.67 -15.94
CA GLU A 49 -15.36 -27.92 -15.45
C GLU A 49 -15.05 -27.84 -13.94
N LYS A 50 -15.22 -28.97 -13.27
CA LYS A 50 -14.91 -29.06 -11.85
C LYS A 50 -13.41 -29.01 -11.61
N ILE A 51 -12.96 -27.95 -10.97
CA ILE A 51 -11.59 -27.76 -10.52
C ILE A 51 -11.44 -28.07 -9.04
N ARG A 52 -10.26 -28.54 -8.67
CA ARG A 52 -9.86 -28.78 -7.29
C ARG A 52 -8.37 -28.54 -7.14
N GLY A 53 -7.96 -28.11 -5.98
CA GLY A 53 -6.54 -27.85 -5.75
C GLY A 53 -6.23 -27.15 -4.43
N TYR A 54 -5.06 -26.50 -4.44
CA TYR A 54 -4.51 -25.80 -3.30
C TYR A 54 -4.21 -24.35 -3.67
N ILE A 55 -4.31 -23.47 -2.66
CA ILE A 55 -4.01 -22.06 -2.79
C ILE A 55 -2.90 -21.72 -1.80
N THR A 56 -1.86 -21.06 -2.28
CA THR A 56 -0.76 -20.56 -1.45
C THR A 56 -0.45 -19.11 -1.81
N SER A 57 0.20 -18.38 -0.93
CA SER A 57 0.65 -17.02 -1.21
C SER A 57 2.17 -16.94 -1.14
N SER A 58 2.78 -16.16 -2.04
CA SER A 58 4.21 -15.87 -2.03
C SER A 58 4.63 -14.90 -0.92
N ASN A 59 3.67 -14.23 -0.28
CA ASN A 59 3.93 -13.25 0.76
C ASN A 59 2.97 -13.48 1.93
N ARG A 60 3.53 -13.57 3.15
CA ARG A 60 2.79 -13.82 4.39
C ARG A 60 1.74 -12.75 4.74
N ARG A 61 1.82 -11.55 4.12
CA ARG A 61 0.84 -10.49 4.32
C ARG A 61 -0.48 -10.76 3.60
N VAL A 62 -0.45 -11.57 2.54
CA VAL A 62 -1.66 -12.00 1.82
C VAL A 62 -2.00 -13.40 2.24
N VAL A 63 -3.10 -13.54 2.96
CA VAL A 63 -3.54 -14.81 3.54
C VAL A 63 -4.82 -15.27 2.85
N PRO A 64 -4.78 -16.34 2.04
CA PRO A 64 -5.98 -16.96 1.51
C PRO A 64 -6.86 -17.48 2.65
N GLY A 65 -8.16 -17.24 2.57
CA GLY A 65 -9.12 -17.71 3.57
C GLY A 65 -9.35 -19.23 3.57
N THR A 66 -8.87 -19.91 2.53
CA THR A 66 -8.83 -21.38 2.42
C THR A 66 -7.59 -21.83 1.67
N GLU A 67 -7.02 -22.93 2.11
CA GLU A 67 -5.87 -23.57 1.43
C GLU A 67 -6.31 -24.58 0.38
N LYS A 68 -7.55 -25.09 0.47
CA LYS A 68 -8.08 -26.13 -0.41
C LYS A 68 -9.41 -25.67 -1.02
N PHE A 69 -9.61 -26.03 -2.27
CA PHE A 69 -10.88 -25.75 -2.94
C PHE A 69 -11.32 -26.89 -3.86
N SER A 70 -12.62 -26.91 -4.14
CA SER A 70 -13.23 -27.79 -5.15
C SER A 70 -14.57 -27.19 -5.58
N GLY A 71 -14.75 -27.00 -6.89
CA GLY A 71 -15.99 -26.45 -7.46
C GLY A 71 -15.84 -26.18 -8.94
N THR A 72 -16.89 -25.72 -9.59
CA THR A 72 -16.88 -25.22 -10.97
C THR A 72 -16.55 -23.73 -11.02
N THR A 73 -17.19 -22.97 -10.11
CA THR A 73 -16.85 -21.59 -9.80
C THR A 73 -16.56 -21.51 -8.31
N VAL A 74 -15.42 -21.00 -7.95
CA VAL A 74 -14.93 -20.93 -6.57
C VAL A 74 -14.81 -19.49 -6.14
N ARG A 75 -15.37 -19.16 -4.97
CA ARG A 75 -15.18 -17.89 -4.28
C ARG A 75 -14.02 -18.03 -3.31
N LEU A 76 -12.99 -17.23 -3.48
CA LEU A 76 -11.88 -17.10 -2.55
C LEU A 76 -12.00 -15.80 -1.78
N GLN A 77 -12.11 -15.89 -0.46
CA GLN A 77 -11.87 -14.77 0.44
C GLN A 77 -10.38 -14.71 0.78
N TYR A 78 -9.83 -13.52 0.90
CA TYR A 78 -8.44 -13.33 1.31
C TYR A 78 -8.33 -12.13 2.24
N GLY A 79 -7.34 -12.20 3.13
CA GLY A 79 -6.96 -11.10 4.01
C GLY A 79 -5.62 -10.50 3.59
N ILE A 80 -5.46 -9.18 3.80
CA ILE A 80 -4.19 -8.49 3.64
C ILE A 80 -3.85 -7.84 4.97
N ASP A 81 -2.70 -8.21 5.52
CA ASP A 81 -2.22 -7.70 6.81
C ASP A 81 -1.30 -6.50 6.59
N GLY A 82 -1.80 -5.31 6.94
CA GLY A 82 -1.05 -4.06 6.94
C GLY A 82 -0.28 -3.78 8.24
N MET A 83 -0.34 -4.69 9.22
CA MET A 83 0.36 -4.51 10.50
C MET A 83 1.87 -4.36 10.29
N GLY A 84 2.43 -3.30 10.87
CA GLY A 84 3.86 -3.00 10.77
C GLY A 84 4.33 -2.52 9.39
N MET A 85 3.44 -2.27 8.43
CA MET A 85 3.79 -1.55 7.21
C MET A 85 4.08 -0.09 7.51
N ARG A 86 5.11 0.45 6.86
CA ARG A 86 5.41 1.88 6.91
C ARG A 86 4.57 2.63 5.87
N PRO A 87 4.19 3.89 6.12
CA PRO A 87 3.54 4.71 5.10
C PRO A 87 4.30 4.71 3.77
N GLY A 88 3.59 4.44 2.67
CA GLY A 88 4.17 4.34 1.34
C GLY A 88 4.91 3.02 1.03
N GLU A 89 5.04 2.11 1.98
CA GLU A 89 5.66 0.79 1.77
C GLU A 89 4.83 -0.04 0.78
N LYS A 90 5.55 -0.73 -0.14
CA LYS A 90 4.93 -1.57 -1.16
C LYS A 90 5.37 -3.02 -1.00
N HIS A 91 4.45 -3.93 -1.24
CA HIS A 91 4.71 -5.36 -1.34
C HIS A 91 4.06 -5.91 -2.61
N GLU A 92 4.80 -6.73 -3.32
CA GLU A 92 4.32 -7.41 -4.52
C GLU A 92 4.51 -8.92 -4.36
N GLY A 93 3.75 -9.66 -5.13
CA GLY A 93 3.81 -11.12 -5.12
C GLY A 93 2.69 -11.73 -5.94
N TRP A 94 2.38 -12.98 -5.64
CA TRP A 94 1.31 -13.73 -6.31
C TRP A 94 0.62 -14.69 -5.35
N ILE A 95 -0.66 -14.94 -5.63
CA ILE A 95 -1.39 -16.09 -5.10
C ILE A 95 -1.23 -17.21 -6.13
N CYS A 96 -0.73 -18.35 -5.67
CA CYS A 96 -0.52 -19.53 -6.49
C CYS A 96 -1.69 -20.51 -6.34
N PHE A 97 -2.24 -20.95 -7.45
CA PHE A 97 -3.33 -21.92 -7.54
C PHE A 97 -2.78 -23.19 -8.20
N THR A 98 -2.51 -24.22 -7.42
CA THR A 98 -2.11 -25.54 -7.92
C THR A 98 -3.37 -26.37 -8.09
N THR A 99 -3.76 -26.61 -9.33
CA THR A 99 -5.04 -27.25 -9.68
C THR A 99 -4.82 -28.57 -10.42
N ASN A 100 -5.93 -29.33 -10.60
CA ASN A 100 -5.93 -30.53 -11.46
C ASN A 100 -5.76 -30.25 -12.96
N ILE A 101 -5.82 -28.96 -13.38
CA ILE A 101 -5.65 -28.53 -14.78
C ILE A 101 -4.36 -27.73 -15.00
N GLY A 102 -3.57 -27.47 -13.98
CA GLY A 102 -2.31 -26.74 -14.07
C GLY A 102 -2.04 -25.83 -12.87
N GLU A 103 -0.92 -25.12 -12.94
CA GLU A 103 -0.51 -24.12 -11.97
C GLU A 103 -0.71 -22.72 -12.53
N TYR A 104 -1.36 -21.86 -11.77
CA TYR A 104 -1.70 -20.49 -12.15
C TYR A 104 -1.27 -19.52 -11.07
N LYS A 105 -0.87 -18.31 -11.45
CA LYS A 105 -0.43 -17.26 -10.55
C LYS A 105 -1.22 -15.99 -10.77
N LEU A 106 -1.92 -15.52 -9.75
CA LEU A 106 -2.57 -14.22 -9.75
C LEU A 106 -1.67 -13.21 -9.06
N PRO A 107 -1.15 -12.20 -9.76
CA PRO A 107 -0.29 -11.20 -9.16
C PRO A 107 -1.06 -10.29 -8.20
N PHE A 108 -0.35 -9.77 -7.20
CA PHE A 108 -0.87 -8.72 -6.35
C PHE A 108 0.17 -7.62 -6.09
N ALA A 109 -0.33 -6.42 -5.84
CA ALA A 109 0.43 -5.28 -5.34
C ALA A 109 -0.32 -4.65 -4.17
N ILE A 110 0.36 -4.55 -3.03
CA ILE A 110 -0.16 -3.93 -1.82
C ILE A 110 0.65 -2.69 -1.56
N GLN A 111 0.00 -1.58 -1.25
CA GLN A 111 0.65 -0.35 -0.85
C GLN A 111 0.02 0.20 0.42
N ALA A 112 0.84 0.54 1.42
CA ALA A 112 0.36 1.37 2.51
C ALA A 112 0.18 2.81 2.02
N GLU A 113 -0.94 3.45 2.42
CA GLU A 113 -1.17 4.87 2.12
C GLU A 113 0.05 5.69 2.53
N LYS A 114 0.46 6.62 1.68
CA LYS A 114 1.41 7.64 2.07
C LYS A 114 0.73 8.55 3.07
N THR A 115 1.30 8.68 4.23
CA THR A 115 0.84 9.70 5.16
C THR A 115 1.48 11.02 4.72
N GLU A 116 0.71 11.83 4.03
CA GLU A 116 1.15 13.14 3.55
C GLU A 116 0.70 14.20 4.56
N LEU A 117 1.61 15.07 4.93
CA LEU A 117 1.27 16.29 5.64
C LEU A 117 0.89 17.35 4.60
N LYS A 118 -0.28 17.99 4.77
CA LYS A 118 -0.80 18.97 3.82
C LYS A 118 -0.88 20.35 4.43
N SER A 119 -0.47 21.36 3.66
CA SER A 119 -0.73 22.77 3.89
C SER A 119 -1.90 23.25 3.04
N ILE A 120 -2.33 24.48 3.24
CA ILE A 120 -3.31 25.16 2.37
C ILE A 120 -2.77 25.26 0.93
N ALA A 121 -1.45 25.39 0.77
CA ALA A 121 -0.78 25.50 -0.54
C ALA A 121 -0.45 24.16 -1.22
N GLY A 122 -0.64 23.01 -0.54
CA GLY A 122 -0.34 21.69 -1.08
C GLY A 122 0.38 20.76 -0.10
N GLU A 123 1.09 19.77 -0.63
CA GLU A 123 1.85 18.81 0.17
C GLU A 123 3.09 19.43 0.80
N VAL A 124 3.39 18.99 2.02
CA VAL A 124 4.61 19.38 2.76
C VAL A 124 5.50 18.14 2.88
N PRO A 125 6.39 17.89 1.92
CA PRO A 125 7.16 16.64 1.86
C PRO A 125 8.35 16.61 2.84
N ASP A 126 8.90 17.77 3.19
CA ASP A 126 10.14 17.90 3.96
C ASP A 126 10.20 19.18 4.82
N VAL A 127 11.25 19.28 5.62
CA VAL A 127 11.47 20.42 6.52
C VAL A 127 11.77 21.70 5.74
N ASP A 128 12.41 21.63 4.57
CA ASP A 128 12.71 22.82 3.77
C ASP A 128 11.44 23.48 3.24
N THR A 129 10.48 22.67 2.75
CA THR A 129 9.14 23.15 2.35
C THR A 129 8.38 23.75 3.55
N PHE A 130 8.48 23.13 4.73
CA PHE A 130 7.90 23.70 5.96
C PHE A 130 8.51 25.06 6.30
N VAL A 131 9.82 25.21 6.18
CA VAL A 131 10.52 26.49 6.41
C VAL A 131 10.06 27.56 5.43
N ASP A 132 9.85 27.22 4.17
CA ASP A 132 9.36 28.18 3.18
C ASP A 132 7.92 28.61 3.47
N ILE A 133 7.03 27.67 3.85
CA ILE A 133 5.68 28.01 4.32
C ILE A 133 5.73 28.96 5.54
N ALA A 134 6.66 28.72 6.46
CA ALA A 134 6.76 29.53 7.67
C ALA A 134 7.22 30.99 7.39
N LYS A 135 7.91 31.24 6.27
CA LYS A 135 8.27 32.57 5.81
C LYS A 135 7.07 33.36 5.28
N ASP A 136 6.17 32.64 4.59
CA ASP A 136 5.00 33.22 3.93
C ASP A 136 3.79 33.29 4.86
N ASP A 137 3.52 32.20 5.59
CA ASP A 137 2.39 32.10 6.54
C ASP A 137 2.80 31.34 7.81
N PHE A 138 3.18 32.11 8.83
CA PHE A 138 3.58 31.55 10.12
C PHE A 138 2.44 30.87 10.89
N LYS A 139 1.17 31.29 10.68
CA LYS A 139 0.01 30.62 11.30
C LYS A 139 -0.18 29.23 10.73
N GLU A 140 -0.04 29.11 9.42
CA GLU A 140 -0.10 27.82 8.76
C GLU A 140 1.07 26.91 9.19
N ALA A 141 2.28 27.47 9.33
CA ALA A 141 3.42 26.73 9.85
C ALA A 141 3.17 26.23 11.28
N TYR A 142 2.55 27.05 12.15
CA TYR A 142 2.16 26.63 13.49
C TYR A 142 1.17 25.47 13.45
N ARG A 143 0.14 25.53 12.59
CA ARG A 143 -0.83 24.45 12.39
C ARG A 143 -0.13 23.16 11.96
N ILE A 144 0.78 23.25 11.00
CA ILE A 144 1.57 22.12 10.48
C ILE A 144 2.44 21.52 11.58
N PHE A 145 3.15 22.37 12.34
CA PHE A 145 4.05 21.93 13.42
C PHE A 145 3.31 21.22 14.55
N THR A 146 2.07 21.60 14.83
CA THR A 146 1.21 20.98 15.85
C THR A 146 0.49 19.74 15.37
N ASP A 147 0.53 19.44 14.07
CA ASP A 147 -0.06 18.21 13.51
C ASP A 147 0.79 17.01 13.94
N HIS A 148 0.11 15.96 14.44
CA HIS A 148 0.75 14.69 14.83
C HIS A 148 1.57 14.04 13.71
N LYS A 149 1.34 14.43 12.45
CA LYS A 149 2.07 13.96 11.28
C LYS A 149 3.38 14.71 11.03
N PHE A 150 3.68 15.78 11.77
CA PHE A 150 4.91 16.56 11.57
C PHE A 150 6.18 15.70 11.70
N GLU A 151 6.16 14.67 12.54
CA GLU A 151 7.28 13.72 12.67
C GLU A 151 7.66 13.03 11.33
N LEU A 152 6.74 12.99 10.37
CA LEU A 152 7.01 12.40 9.07
C LEU A 152 8.00 13.23 8.25
N LEU A 153 7.97 14.57 8.40
CA LEU A 153 8.94 15.48 7.77
C LEU A 153 10.35 15.23 8.29
N LEU A 154 10.44 14.71 9.51
CA LEU A 154 11.73 14.49 10.15
C LEU A 154 12.38 13.15 9.77
N LYS A 155 11.77 12.32 8.91
CA LYS A 155 12.35 11.01 8.55
C LYS A 155 13.76 11.17 8.00
N ASP A 156 13.93 12.09 7.06
CA ASP A 156 15.19 12.37 6.39
C ASP A 156 15.96 13.56 7.01
N ALA A 157 15.38 14.17 8.04
CA ALA A 157 15.99 15.26 8.78
C ALA A 157 17.18 14.79 9.64
N GLY A 158 18.08 15.69 9.95
CA GLY A 158 19.25 15.42 10.79
C GLY A 158 18.90 15.08 12.25
N ARG A 159 19.90 14.57 12.97
CA ARG A 159 19.72 14.26 14.41
C ARG A 159 19.36 15.51 15.22
N LYS A 160 19.85 16.67 14.82
CA LYS A 160 19.62 17.95 15.49
C LYS A 160 18.17 18.37 15.40
N GLU A 161 17.59 18.34 14.21
CA GLU A 161 16.18 18.67 13.98
C GLU A 161 15.25 17.71 14.74
N LYS A 162 15.54 16.42 14.71
CA LYS A 162 14.77 15.37 15.46
C LYS A 162 14.81 15.62 16.97
N ALA A 163 15.99 15.92 17.52
CA ALA A 163 16.15 16.17 18.95
C ALA A 163 15.43 17.47 19.37
N LEU A 164 15.54 18.52 18.53
CA LEU A 164 14.92 19.80 18.77
C LEU A 164 13.38 19.68 18.75
N TYR A 165 12.81 19.05 17.74
CA TYR A 165 11.38 18.79 17.67
C TYR A 165 10.87 18.01 18.89
N LYS A 166 11.56 16.96 19.30
CA LYS A 166 11.19 16.15 20.47
C LYS A 166 11.17 16.97 21.76
N GLY A 167 12.00 18.01 21.85
CA GLY A 167 11.99 18.95 22.99
C GLY A 167 10.84 19.95 22.93
N LEU A 168 10.55 20.48 21.74
CA LEU A 168 9.63 21.59 21.51
C LEU A 168 8.18 21.15 21.26
N SER A 169 7.95 19.91 20.84
CA SER A 169 6.60 19.37 20.57
C SER A 169 5.84 18.95 21.83
N LYS A 170 6.41 19.11 23.02
CA LYS A 170 5.72 18.83 24.28
C LYS A 170 4.59 19.84 24.49
N GLN A 171 3.42 19.33 24.81
CA GLN A 171 2.22 20.14 25.02
C GLN A 171 2.33 21.00 26.31
N PRO A 172 1.85 22.26 26.31
CA PRO A 172 1.27 22.94 25.15
C PRO A 172 2.34 23.53 24.21
N VAL A 173 2.19 23.30 22.89
CA VAL A 173 3.05 23.91 21.89
C VAL A 173 2.68 25.37 21.70
N THR A 174 3.67 26.27 21.70
CA THR A 174 3.51 27.71 21.52
C THR A 174 4.09 28.17 20.18
N PHE A 175 3.75 29.38 19.75
CA PHE A 175 4.38 30.01 18.60
C PHE A 175 5.90 30.12 18.75
N GLN A 176 6.39 30.37 19.97
CA GLN A 176 7.82 30.42 20.27
C GLN A 176 8.52 29.08 20.02
N ASN A 177 7.86 27.95 20.29
CA ASN A 177 8.43 26.64 20.01
C ASN A 177 8.67 26.44 18.49
N VAL A 178 7.76 26.95 17.65
CA VAL A 178 7.93 26.89 16.19
C VAL A 178 9.10 27.77 15.74
N GLU A 179 9.21 28.99 16.28
CA GLU A 179 10.35 29.89 15.99
C GLU A 179 11.69 29.25 16.40
N GLU A 180 11.75 28.66 17.60
CA GLU A 180 12.95 27.98 18.08
C GLU A 180 13.34 26.81 17.18
N PHE A 181 12.35 26.06 16.69
CA PHE A 181 12.59 24.99 15.72
C PHE A 181 13.14 25.52 14.40
N LEU A 182 12.55 26.59 13.85
CA LEU A 182 12.98 27.19 12.60
C LEU A 182 14.41 27.77 12.68
N VAL A 183 14.74 28.40 13.79
CA VAL A 183 16.09 28.99 14.02
C VAL A 183 17.11 27.91 14.33
N GLY A 184 16.75 26.94 15.15
CA GLY A 184 17.67 25.91 15.63
C GLY A 184 17.85 24.71 14.69
N GLY A 185 16.84 24.38 13.90
CA GLY A 185 16.80 23.23 12.98
C GLY A 185 17.29 23.56 11.59
N SER A 186 16.99 24.75 11.07
CA SER A 186 17.33 25.11 9.71
C SER A 186 18.78 25.57 9.59
N THR A 187 19.51 25.01 8.61
CA THR A 187 20.81 25.55 8.17
C THR A 187 20.67 26.85 7.37
N ARG A 188 19.43 27.21 6.99
CA ARG A 188 19.09 28.48 6.31
C ARG A 188 18.57 29.47 7.35
N SER A 189 19.22 30.62 7.46
CA SER A 189 18.80 31.72 8.35
C SER A 189 17.41 32.23 7.96
N VAL A 190 16.43 32.00 8.79
CA VAL A 190 15.11 32.65 8.67
C VAL A 190 15.19 34.04 9.27
N PRO A 191 14.80 35.12 8.57
CA PRO A 191 14.75 36.45 9.14
C PRO A 191 13.72 36.48 10.29
N ARG A 192 14.12 37.03 11.43
CA ARG A 192 13.18 37.26 12.57
C ARG A 192 12.07 38.19 12.10
N GLN A 193 10.85 37.66 11.92
CA GLN A 193 9.67 38.50 11.77
C GLN A 193 9.29 39.04 13.15
N LYS A 194 9.17 40.39 13.23
CA LYS A 194 8.57 41.01 14.39
C LYS A 194 7.08 40.69 14.39
N ILE A 195 6.66 39.97 15.41
CA ILE A 195 5.23 39.70 15.66
C ILE A 195 4.61 41.04 16.10
N PRO A 196 3.42 41.44 15.60
CA PRO A 196 2.72 42.64 16.01
C PRO A 196 2.20 42.55 17.42
#